data_6b176f9c26cd2d7050cc5a7708e5fac0
#
_entry.id   6b176f9c26cd2d7050cc5a7708e5fac0
#
_cell.length_a   1.000
_cell.length_b   1.000
_cell.length_c   1.000
_cell.angle_alpha   90.00
_cell.angle_beta   90.00
_cell.angle_gamma   90.00
#
_symmetry.space_group_name_H-M   'P 1'
#
loop_
_entity.id
_entity.type
_entity.pdbx_description
1 polymer ?
#
loop_
_entity_poly.entity_id
_entity_poly.type
_entity_poly.pdbx_seq_one_letter_code
_entity_poly.pdbx_strand_id
1 'polypeptide(L)'
;MPNIDIDEKRKFDAWAHSWWEPRGNFRPLHAINPARIAYINKHAGLKNKAVIDVGCGGGVLAEAMAAMHAEVTGIDISDESLNCARQHGIQSGLSIRYETGTPEDFAARHQRQYDVVTCMEMLEHVPDPHSVVVACARLVKPGGHVFFSTINRTLKAYMLAILGAEHLLKLLPAGTHSYAKFIRPSELAGWCRQSGLEILDITGIHYIPFLHKAVLTGNSGVNYLLHARLPGN
;
A
#
# COMPACT_ATOMS: atom_id res chain seq x y z
N MET A 1 -2.11 -2.12 23.03
CA MET A 1 -0.85 -2.64 22.47
C MET A 1 -0.69 -2.04 21.08
N PRO A 2 0.53 -1.76 20.60
CA PRO A 2 0.70 -1.27 19.24
C PRO A 2 0.17 -2.29 18.22
N ASN A 3 -0.42 -1.79 17.12
CA ASN A 3 -0.99 -2.61 16.05
C ASN A 3 0.12 -3.15 15.12
N ILE A 4 1.01 -3.96 15.68
CA ILE A 4 2.22 -4.50 15.03
C ILE A 4 2.23 -6.01 15.17
N ASP A 5 2.37 -6.71 14.04
CA ASP A 5 2.74 -8.12 13.98
C ASP A 5 4.27 -8.21 13.93
N ILE A 6 4.88 -8.65 15.04
CA ILE A 6 6.35 -8.68 15.19
C ILE A 6 7.00 -9.69 14.23
N ASP A 7 6.32 -10.79 13.92
CA ASP A 7 6.85 -11.79 13.01
C ASP A 7 6.80 -11.29 11.56
N GLU A 8 5.73 -10.59 11.17
CA GLU A 8 5.67 -9.89 9.89
C GLU A 8 6.79 -8.84 9.78
N LYS A 9 6.97 -7.98 10.82
CA LYS A 9 8.06 -7.00 10.84
C LYS A 9 9.41 -7.65 10.62
N ARG A 10 9.76 -8.71 11.39
CA ARG A 10 11.03 -9.43 11.25
C ARG A 10 11.24 -10.00 9.84
N LYS A 11 10.18 -10.50 9.23
CA LYS A 11 10.20 -11.02 7.85
C LYS A 11 10.55 -9.91 6.84
N PHE A 12 9.90 -8.75 6.92
CA PHE A 12 10.21 -7.61 6.06
C PHE A 12 11.59 -7.02 6.32
N ASP A 13 12.03 -6.94 7.59
CA ASP A 13 13.39 -6.53 7.94
C ASP A 13 14.45 -7.44 7.28
N ALA A 14 14.25 -8.74 7.32
CA ALA A 14 15.15 -9.71 6.68
C ALA A 14 15.23 -9.56 5.15
N TRP A 15 14.16 -9.10 4.52
CA TRP A 15 14.08 -8.90 3.05
C TRP A 15 14.40 -7.47 2.60
N ALA A 16 14.62 -6.55 3.52
CA ALA A 16 14.76 -5.12 3.21
C ALA A 16 15.83 -4.81 2.15
N HIS A 17 16.94 -5.55 2.14
CA HIS A 17 18.01 -5.39 1.15
C HIS A 17 17.54 -5.65 -0.30
N SER A 18 16.48 -6.41 -0.51
CA SER A 18 15.98 -6.82 -1.83
C SER A 18 14.90 -5.91 -2.42
N TRP A 19 14.52 -4.82 -1.74
CA TRP A 19 13.45 -3.92 -2.20
C TRP A 19 13.63 -3.44 -3.65
N TRP A 20 14.86 -3.09 -4.02
CA TRP A 20 15.19 -2.53 -5.35
C TRP A 20 15.95 -3.51 -6.24
N GLU A 21 16.09 -4.76 -5.82
CA GLU A 21 16.71 -5.78 -6.67
C GLU A 21 15.76 -6.17 -7.83
N PRO A 22 16.22 -6.11 -9.11
CA PRO A 22 15.36 -6.42 -10.27
C PRO A 22 14.77 -7.84 -10.27
N ARG A 23 15.42 -8.76 -9.57
CA ARG A 23 14.98 -10.16 -9.40
C ARG A 23 14.68 -10.51 -7.95
N GLY A 24 14.57 -9.51 -7.08
CA GLY A 24 14.30 -9.67 -5.65
C GLY A 24 12.85 -10.03 -5.34
N ASN A 25 12.60 -10.21 -4.05
CA ASN A 25 11.28 -10.62 -3.51
C ASN A 25 10.16 -9.62 -3.83
N PHE A 26 10.49 -8.35 -4.06
CA PHE A 26 9.53 -7.27 -4.31
C PHE A 26 9.30 -6.96 -5.80
N ARG A 27 9.87 -7.78 -6.72
CA ARG A 27 9.66 -7.64 -8.16
C ARG A 27 8.19 -7.52 -8.60
N PRO A 28 7.23 -8.28 -8.03
CA PRO A 28 5.82 -8.09 -8.37
C PRO A 28 5.29 -6.70 -8.02
N LEU A 29 5.75 -6.08 -6.91
CA LEU A 29 5.36 -4.72 -6.53
C LEU A 29 5.84 -3.69 -7.56
N HIS A 30 7.06 -3.83 -8.07
CA HIS A 30 7.55 -2.99 -9.15
C HIS A 30 6.71 -3.13 -10.43
N ALA A 31 6.29 -4.34 -10.76
CA ALA A 31 5.49 -4.59 -11.95
C ALA A 31 4.06 -4.02 -11.86
N ILE A 32 3.47 -3.98 -10.66
CA ILE A 32 2.12 -3.40 -10.46
C ILE A 32 2.15 -1.88 -10.22
N ASN A 33 3.29 -1.31 -9.83
CA ASN A 33 3.41 0.10 -9.46
C ASN A 33 3.00 1.07 -10.57
N PRO A 34 3.33 0.87 -11.87
CA PRO A 34 2.86 1.75 -12.95
C PRO A 34 1.33 1.85 -13.04
N ALA A 35 0.61 0.75 -12.79
CA ALA A 35 -0.86 0.77 -12.78
C ALA A 35 -1.42 1.49 -11.55
N ARG A 36 -0.78 1.31 -10.37
CA ARG A 36 -1.15 2.02 -9.14
C ARG A 36 -0.98 3.53 -9.28
N ILE A 37 0.21 3.98 -9.71
CA ILE A 37 0.49 5.41 -9.83
C ILE A 37 -0.39 6.09 -10.87
N ALA A 38 -0.65 5.43 -12.02
CA ALA A 38 -1.55 5.94 -13.04
C ALA A 38 -2.99 6.11 -12.50
N TYR A 39 -3.47 5.12 -11.71
CA TYR A 39 -4.77 5.16 -11.08
C TYR A 39 -4.87 6.30 -10.05
N ILE A 40 -3.91 6.40 -9.13
CA ILE A 40 -3.88 7.44 -8.09
C ILE A 40 -3.83 8.84 -8.74
N ASN A 41 -2.93 9.04 -9.70
CA ASN A 41 -2.77 10.34 -10.35
C ASN A 41 -4.00 10.75 -11.18
N LYS A 42 -4.68 9.79 -11.81
CA LYS A 42 -5.93 10.02 -12.56
C LYS A 42 -7.04 10.57 -11.66
N HIS A 43 -7.14 10.08 -10.42
CA HIS A 43 -8.25 10.39 -9.52
C HIS A 43 -7.96 11.53 -8.55
N ALA A 44 -6.71 11.71 -8.13
CA ALA A 44 -6.34 12.71 -7.13
C ALA A 44 -5.50 13.88 -7.67
N GLY A 45 -4.78 13.68 -8.78
CA GLY A 45 -3.84 14.67 -9.31
C GLY A 45 -2.70 14.95 -8.31
N LEU A 46 -1.53 14.35 -8.51
CA LEU A 46 -0.46 14.32 -7.50
C LEU A 46 0.40 15.60 -7.43
N LYS A 47 0.48 16.37 -8.52
CA LYS A 47 1.36 17.54 -8.59
C LYS A 47 1.06 18.54 -7.48
N ASN A 48 2.08 18.89 -6.70
CA ASN A 48 2.02 19.84 -5.57
C ASN A 48 1.04 19.41 -4.45
N LYS A 49 0.75 18.13 -4.33
CA LYS A 49 -0.08 17.57 -3.26
C LYS A 49 0.78 17.07 -2.11
N ALA A 50 0.33 17.32 -0.89
CA ALA A 50 0.86 16.67 0.30
C ALA A 50 0.33 15.23 0.35
N VAL A 51 1.23 14.27 0.26
CA VAL A 51 0.90 12.83 0.19
C VAL A 51 1.56 12.08 1.34
N ILE A 52 0.83 11.15 1.95
CA ILE A 52 1.44 10.17 2.86
C ILE A 52 1.23 8.75 2.33
N ASP A 53 2.33 7.99 2.29
CA ASP A 53 2.34 6.56 1.96
C ASP A 53 2.50 5.74 3.24
N VAL A 54 1.43 5.07 3.63
CA VAL A 54 1.31 4.29 4.88
C VAL A 54 1.71 2.84 4.63
N GLY A 55 2.74 2.35 5.34
CA GLY A 55 3.37 1.08 5.05
C GLY A 55 4.18 1.16 3.76
N CYS A 56 5.02 2.21 3.61
CA CYS A 56 5.71 2.50 2.36
C CYS A 56 6.84 1.51 2.02
N GLY A 57 7.28 0.67 2.97
CA GLY A 57 8.36 -0.29 2.80
C GLY A 57 9.62 0.37 2.25
N GLY A 58 10.20 -0.18 1.18
CA GLY A 58 11.38 0.35 0.48
C GLY A 58 11.10 1.57 -0.40
N GLY A 59 9.92 2.19 -0.35
CA GLY A 59 9.62 3.46 -1.00
C GLY A 59 9.23 3.39 -2.48
N VAL A 60 8.89 2.21 -3.01
CA VAL A 60 8.61 2.01 -4.45
C VAL A 60 7.46 2.90 -4.95
N LEU A 61 6.36 3.01 -4.20
CA LEU A 61 5.24 3.88 -4.56
C LEU A 61 5.56 5.35 -4.20
N ALA A 62 6.16 5.58 -3.03
CA ALA A 62 6.53 6.91 -2.56
C ALA A 62 7.41 7.64 -3.58
N GLU A 63 8.43 6.98 -4.14
CA GLU A 63 9.29 7.56 -5.19
C GLU A 63 8.52 7.85 -6.48
N ALA A 64 7.62 6.95 -6.91
CA ALA A 64 6.81 7.19 -8.10
C ALA A 64 5.87 8.40 -7.92
N MET A 65 5.34 8.63 -6.71
CA MET A 65 4.53 9.82 -6.41
C MET A 65 5.38 11.09 -6.34
N ALA A 66 6.57 11.03 -5.76
CA ALA A 66 7.51 12.15 -5.72
C ALA A 66 8.00 12.55 -7.13
N ALA A 67 8.24 11.57 -8.02
CA ALA A 67 8.57 11.81 -9.42
C ALA A 67 7.43 12.52 -10.19
N MET A 68 6.19 12.46 -9.69
CA MET A 68 5.04 13.24 -10.18
C MET A 68 4.88 14.58 -9.47
N HIS A 69 5.94 15.05 -8.81
CA HIS A 69 5.99 16.34 -8.09
C HIS A 69 5.02 16.43 -6.90
N ALA A 70 4.73 15.31 -6.22
CA ALA A 70 4.08 15.31 -4.93
C ALA A 70 5.09 15.59 -3.79
N GLU A 71 4.62 16.19 -2.71
CA GLU A 71 5.35 16.32 -1.44
C GLU A 71 5.06 15.07 -0.61
N VAL A 72 5.97 14.08 -0.64
CA VAL A 72 5.71 12.75 -0.10
C VAL A 72 6.33 12.55 1.27
N THR A 73 5.52 12.03 2.20
CA THR A 73 5.95 11.41 3.45
C THR A 73 5.67 9.92 3.37
N GLY A 74 6.68 9.08 3.59
CA GLY A 74 6.52 7.62 3.72
C GLY A 74 6.67 7.22 5.19
N ILE A 75 5.79 6.37 5.68
CA ILE A 75 5.89 5.79 7.04
C ILE A 75 5.87 4.28 6.99
N ASP A 76 6.71 3.66 7.82
CA ASP A 76 6.78 2.21 8.01
C ASP A 76 7.27 1.89 9.41
N ILE A 77 7.04 0.66 9.89
CA ILE A 77 7.56 0.16 11.17
C ILE A 77 8.97 -0.46 11.06
N SER A 78 9.43 -0.73 9.83
CA SER A 78 10.72 -1.33 9.51
C SER A 78 11.76 -0.24 9.21
N ASP A 79 12.68 -0.02 10.14
CA ASP A 79 13.81 0.90 9.93
C ASP A 79 14.71 0.45 8.79
N GLU A 80 14.89 -0.87 8.61
CA GLU A 80 15.68 -1.46 7.53
C GLU A 80 15.08 -1.14 6.16
N SER A 81 13.75 -1.29 6.00
CA SER A 81 13.04 -0.91 4.78
C SER A 81 13.15 0.58 4.51
N LEU A 82 12.97 1.42 5.54
CA LEU A 82 13.11 2.87 5.41
C LEU A 82 14.53 3.33 5.10
N ASN A 83 15.55 2.64 5.61
CA ASN A 83 16.95 2.91 5.27
C ASN A 83 17.22 2.62 3.79
N CYS A 84 16.68 1.51 3.27
CA CYS A 84 16.72 1.18 1.86
C CYS A 84 15.99 2.27 1.02
N ALA A 85 14.80 2.68 1.44
CA ALA A 85 14.02 3.74 0.78
C ALA A 85 14.78 5.08 0.74
N ARG A 86 15.38 5.50 1.86
CA ARG A 86 16.18 6.74 1.93
C ARG A 86 17.38 6.71 0.98
N GLN A 87 18.12 5.59 0.98
CA GLN A 87 19.29 5.43 0.11
C GLN A 87 18.92 5.47 -1.36
N HIS A 88 17.86 4.76 -1.77
CA HIS A 88 17.44 4.74 -3.16
C HIS A 88 16.85 6.09 -3.58
N GLY A 89 16.05 6.76 -2.74
CA GLY A 89 15.51 8.09 -3.02
C GLY A 89 16.61 9.13 -3.25
N ILE A 90 17.70 9.09 -2.46
CA ILE A 90 18.88 9.95 -2.70
C ILE A 90 19.53 9.65 -4.04
N GLN A 91 19.72 8.36 -4.39
CA GLN A 91 20.28 7.95 -5.69
C GLN A 91 19.41 8.40 -6.86
N SER A 92 18.08 8.40 -6.68
CA SER A 92 17.10 8.87 -7.67
C SER A 92 16.96 10.39 -7.72
N GLY A 93 17.64 11.14 -6.86
CA GLY A 93 17.53 12.61 -6.78
C GLY A 93 16.18 13.11 -6.27
N LEU A 94 15.45 12.29 -5.52
CA LEU A 94 14.12 12.59 -4.99
C LEU A 94 14.19 13.03 -3.53
N SER A 95 13.38 14.02 -3.16
CA SER A 95 13.23 14.47 -1.77
C SER A 95 11.96 13.90 -1.17
N ILE A 96 12.11 12.90 -0.32
CA ILE A 96 11.00 12.22 0.34
C ILE A 96 11.30 12.15 1.84
N ARG A 97 10.32 12.47 2.67
CA ARG A 97 10.43 12.31 4.12
C ARG A 97 10.06 10.88 4.49
N TYR A 98 10.98 10.16 5.12
CA TYR A 98 10.72 8.82 5.64
C TYR A 98 10.80 8.80 7.15
N GLU A 99 9.74 8.32 7.83
CA GLU A 99 9.66 8.29 9.29
C GLU A 99 9.19 6.91 9.79
N THR A 100 9.79 6.45 10.89
CA THR A 100 9.41 5.19 11.54
C THR A 100 8.21 5.41 12.45
N GLY A 101 7.20 4.55 12.35
CA GLY A 101 6.03 4.60 13.25
C GLY A 101 4.82 3.89 12.70
N THR A 102 3.83 3.73 13.57
CA THR A 102 2.52 3.17 13.20
C THR A 102 1.61 4.24 12.58
N PRO A 103 0.66 3.86 11.72
CA PRO A 103 -0.34 4.79 11.19
C PRO A 103 -1.12 5.52 12.30
N GLU A 104 -1.41 4.82 13.38
CA GLU A 104 -2.16 5.34 14.52
C GLU A 104 -1.41 6.45 15.25
N ASP A 105 -0.10 6.24 15.51
CA ASP A 105 0.77 7.24 16.14
C ASP A 105 0.92 8.48 15.26
N PHE A 106 1.03 8.26 13.94
CA PHE A 106 1.09 9.36 12.97
C PHE A 106 -0.22 10.14 12.93
N ALA A 107 -1.36 9.45 12.88
CA ALA A 107 -2.67 10.08 12.88
C ALA A 107 -2.97 10.87 14.16
N ALA A 108 -2.37 10.49 15.29
CA ALA A 108 -2.50 11.27 16.53
C ALA A 108 -1.81 12.65 16.44
N ARG A 109 -0.72 12.74 15.65
CA ARG A 109 0.12 13.96 15.56
C ARG A 109 -0.15 14.80 14.30
N HIS A 110 -0.66 14.19 13.22
CA HIS A 110 -0.74 14.80 11.89
C HIS A 110 -2.16 14.75 11.29
N GLN A 111 -3.19 15.06 12.09
CA GLN A 111 -4.57 15.02 11.62
C GLN A 111 -4.83 16.02 10.50
N ARG A 112 -5.55 15.57 9.45
CA ARG A 112 -6.03 16.43 8.36
C ARG A 112 -4.92 17.21 7.63
N GLN A 113 -3.74 16.63 7.46
CA GLN A 113 -2.61 17.31 6.83
C GLN A 113 -2.36 16.90 5.39
N TYR A 114 -2.88 15.76 4.93
CA TYR A 114 -2.55 15.21 3.62
C TYR A 114 -3.71 15.33 2.64
N ASP A 115 -3.41 15.73 1.41
CA ASP A 115 -4.37 15.76 0.30
C ASP A 115 -4.67 14.35 -0.21
N VAL A 116 -3.67 13.46 -0.12
CA VAL A 116 -3.75 12.07 -0.55
C VAL A 116 -3.11 11.16 0.50
N VAL A 117 -3.79 10.08 0.83
CA VAL A 117 -3.28 8.99 1.68
C VAL A 117 -3.27 7.70 0.86
N THR A 118 -2.14 7.02 0.82
CA THR A 118 -2.03 5.68 0.23
C THR A 118 -1.69 4.64 1.30
N CYS A 119 -2.28 3.45 1.21
CA CYS A 119 -1.98 2.30 2.06
C CYS A 119 -2.12 1.04 1.19
N MET A 120 -0.99 0.60 0.62
CA MET A 120 -0.96 -0.42 -0.42
C MET A 120 -0.30 -1.70 0.06
N GLU A 121 -1.00 -2.84 -0.03
CA GLU A 121 -0.51 -4.18 0.38
C GLU A 121 0.04 -4.18 1.82
N MET A 122 -0.64 -3.53 2.74
CA MET A 122 -0.21 -3.40 4.13
C MET A 122 -1.25 -3.96 5.10
N LEU A 123 -2.54 -3.83 4.77
CA LEU A 123 -3.65 -4.17 5.66
C LEU A 123 -3.67 -5.66 6.06
N GLU A 124 -3.22 -6.56 5.19
CA GLU A 124 -3.12 -8.00 5.44
C GLU A 124 -1.96 -8.39 6.36
N HIS A 125 -1.08 -7.44 6.72
CA HIS A 125 0.12 -7.68 7.53
C HIS A 125 -0.01 -7.17 8.98
N VAL A 126 -1.16 -6.56 9.32
CA VAL A 126 -1.39 -6.02 10.68
C VAL A 126 -2.45 -6.82 11.45
N PRO A 127 -2.39 -6.83 12.79
CA PRO A 127 -3.41 -7.49 13.63
C PRO A 127 -4.82 -6.89 13.49
N ASP A 128 -4.91 -5.57 13.39
CA ASP A 128 -6.19 -4.83 13.25
C ASP A 128 -6.16 -3.88 12.05
N PRO A 129 -6.56 -4.35 10.85
CA PRO A 129 -6.62 -3.50 9.66
C PRO A 129 -7.67 -2.38 9.75
N HIS A 130 -8.73 -2.55 10.56
CA HIS A 130 -9.72 -1.48 10.76
C HIS A 130 -9.09 -0.26 11.45
N SER A 131 -8.24 -0.46 12.46
CA SER A 131 -7.51 0.62 13.11
C SER A 131 -6.66 1.45 12.13
N VAL A 132 -5.99 0.77 11.17
CA VAL A 132 -5.23 1.44 10.11
C VAL A 132 -6.14 2.28 9.20
N VAL A 133 -7.32 1.76 8.82
CA VAL A 133 -8.30 2.52 8.02
C VAL A 133 -8.77 3.77 8.76
N VAL A 134 -9.04 3.68 10.06
CA VAL A 134 -9.38 4.83 10.92
C VAL A 134 -8.23 5.85 10.94
N ALA A 135 -6.99 5.39 11.08
CA ALA A 135 -5.81 6.26 11.05
C ALA A 135 -5.67 6.98 9.70
N CYS A 136 -5.80 6.28 8.57
CA CYS A 136 -5.79 6.88 7.24
C CYS A 136 -6.89 7.95 7.06
N ALA A 137 -8.11 7.67 7.56
CA ALA A 137 -9.22 8.62 7.53
C ALA A 137 -8.96 9.88 8.40
N ARG A 138 -8.16 9.76 9.45
CA ARG A 138 -7.75 10.92 10.29
C ARG A 138 -6.63 11.74 9.65
N LEU A 139 -5.75 11.13 8.87
CA LEU A 139 -4.63 11.79 8.20
C LEU A 139 -5.08 12.66 7.02
N VAL A 140 -6.10 12.22 6.28
CA VAL A 140 -6.56 12.89 5.06
C VAL A 140 -7.36 14.17 5.39
N LYS A 141 -7.15 15.25 4.60
CA LYS A 141 -7.92 16.48 4.67
C LYS A 141 -9.39 16.27 4.25
N PRO A 142 -10.33 17.12 4.70
CA PRO A 142 -11.66 17.21 4.08
C PRO A 142 -11.53 17.44 2.56
N GLY A 143 -12.26 16.70 1.75
CA GLY A 143 -12.16 16.69 0.30
C GLY A 143 -10.98 15.90 -0.27
N GLY A 144 -10.07 15.40 0.57
CA GLY A 144 -8.89 14.62 0.16
C GLY A 144 -9.22 13.15 -0.13
N HIS A 145 -8.27 12.46 -0.75
CA HIS A 145 -8.42 11.10 -1.29
C HIS A 145 -7.65 10.07 -0.49
N VAL A 146 -8.22 8.89 -0.34
CA VAL A 146 -7.57 7.74 0.29
C VAL A 146 -7.61 6.56 -0.67
N PHE A 147 -6.47 5.90 -0.84
CA PHE A 147 -6.34 4.72 -1.69
C PHE A 147 -5.81 3.54 -0.88
N PHE A 148 -6.52 2.42 -0.97
CA PHE A 148 -6.11 1.16 -0.38
C PHE A 148 -5.88 0.12 -1.47
N SER A 149 -4.97 -0.83 -1.25
CA SER A 149 -4.94 -2.08 -2.00
C SER A 149 -4.65 -3.26 -1.09
N THR A 150 -5.21 -4.41 -1.41
CA THR A 150 -4.98 -5.66 -0.70
C THR A 150 -5.48 -6.85 -1.53
N ILE A 151 -5.27 -8.06 -1.01
CA ILE A 151 -5.70 -9.32 -1.61
C ILE A 151 -7.12 -9.68 -1.15
N ASN A 152 -7.99 -9.99 -2.11
CA ASN A 152 -9.37 -10.39 -1.82
C ASN A 152 -9.42 -11.81 -1.24
N ARG A 153 -10.25 -12.02 -0.21
CA ARG A 153 -10.50 -13.34 0.40
C ARG A 153 -11.39 -14.20 -0.48
N THR A 154 -10.82 -14.72 -1.58
CA THR A 154 -11.47 -15.65 -2.51
C THR A 154 -10.61 -16.91 -2.71
N LEU A 155 -11.27 -18.03 -3.08
CA LEU A 155 -10.55 -19.25 -3.43
C LEU A 155 -9.59 -19.01 -4.61
N LYS A 156 -9.99 -18.18 -5.57
CA LYS A 156 -9.16 -17.79 -6.70
C LYS A 156 -7.90 -17.05 -6.26
N ALA A 157 -8.01 -16.10 -5.32
CA ALA A 157 -6.86 -15.39 -4.74
C ALA A 157 -5.94 -16.35 -3.99
N TYR A 158 -6.49 -17.28 -3.21
CA TYR A 158 -5.73 -18.33 -2.55
C TYR A 158 -4.91 -19.16 -3.54
N MET A 159 -5.55 -19.65 -4.60
CA MET A 159 -4.89 -20.46 -5.63
C MET A 159 -3.79 -19.69 -6.36
N LEU A 160 -4.00 -18.42 -6.66
CA LEU A 160 -3.04 -17.61 -7.42
C LEU A 160 -1.94 -17.02 -6.55
N ALA A 161 -2.25 -16.45 -5.38
CA ALA A 161 -1.27 -15.81 -4.52
C ALA A 161 -0.42 -16.82 -3.74
N ILE A 162 -1.04 -17.85 -3.14
CA ILE A 162 -0.33 -18.81 -2.29
C ILE A 162 0.18 -19.99 -3.13
N LEU A 163 -0.68 -20.72 -3.82
CA LEU A 163 -0.24 -21.89 -4.56
C LEU A 163 0.53 -21.52 -5.83
N GLY A 164 0.08 -20.47 -6.55
CA GLY A 164 0.71 -20.04 -7.79
C GLY A 164 2.00 -19.25 -7.55
N ALA A 165 1.92 -18.12 -6.85
CA ALA A 165 3.06 -17.21 -6.72
C ALA A 165 4.13 -17.71 -5.74
N GLU A 166 3.72 -18.29 -4.60
CA GLU A 166 4.68 -18.73 -3.59
C GLU A 166 5.26 -20.12 -3.88
N HIS A 167 4.42 -21.11 -4.23
CA HIS A 167 4.85 -22.50 -4.34
C HIS A 167 5.23 -22.92 -5.76
N LEU A 168 4.43 -22.56 -6.78
CA LEU A 168 4.66 -23.04 -8.16
C LEU A 168 5.64 -22.15 -8.91
N LEU A 169 5.41 -20.84 -8.93
CA LEU A 169 6.23 -19.88 -9.69
C LEU A 169 7.39 -19.32 -8.89
N LYS A 170 7.42 -19.51 -7.58
CA LYS A 170 8.43 -18.97 -6.65
C LYS A 170 8.70 -17.48 -6.86
N LEU A 171 7.65 -16.72 -7.18
CA LEU A 171 7.72 -15.27 -7.36
C LEU A 171 7.81 -14.53 -6.03
N LEU A 172 7.31 -15.17 -4.97
CA LEU A 172 7.31 -14.69 -3.59
C LEU A 172 7.81 -15.82 -2.67
N PRO A 173 8.46 -15.49 -1.55
CA PRO A 173 8.83 -16.48 -0.54
C PRO A 173 7.61 -17.22 0.02
N ALA A 174 7.75 -18.50 0.32
CA ALA A 174 6.69 -19.29 0.96
C ALA A 174 6.31 -18.69 2.31
N GLY A 175 5.01 -18.62 2.61
CA GLY A 175 4.49 -18.01 3.84
C GLY A 175 4.41 -16.48 3.80
N THR A 176 4.52 -15.86 2.62
CA THR A 176 4.29 -14.41 2.47
C THR A 176 2.86 -14.04 2.81
N HIS A 177 1.89 -14.90 2.46
CA HIS A 177 0.48 -14.62 2.67
C HIS A 177 -0.23 -15.72 3.49
N SER A 178 -1.20 -15.28 4.30
CA SER A 178 -2.16 -16.15 4.98
C SER A 178 -3.57 -15.84 4.49
N TYR A 179 -4.30 -16.86 4.00
CA TYR A 179 -5.67 -16.68 3.51
C TYR A 179 -6.61 -16.05 4.55
N ALA A 180 -6.38 -16.33 5.84
CA ALA A 180 -7.16 -15.77 6.93
C ALA A 180 -7.02 -14.24 7.06
N LYS A 181 -5.89 -13.71 6.61
CA LYS A 181 -5.57 -12.27 6.63
C LYS A 181 -6.05 -11.52 5.37
N PHE A 182 -6.54 -12.22 4.34
CA PHE A 182 -7.10 -11.58 3.14
C PHE A 182 -8.39 -10.84 3.46
N ILE A 183 -8.65 -9.72 2.79
CA ILE A 183 -9.72 -8.78 3.11
C ILE A 183 -10.68 -8.69 1.94
N ARG A 184 -11.98 -8.91 2.19
CA ARG A 184 -13.00 -8.75 1.13
C ARG A 184 -13.23 -7.26 0.85
N PRO A 185 -13.54 -6.87 -0.41
CA PRO A 185 -13.89 -5.49 -0.74
C PRO A 185 -15.04 -4.93 0.12
N SER A 186 -16.02 -5.77 0.49
CA SER A 186 -17.13 -5.37 1.36
C SER A 186 -16.72 -5.06 2.79
N GLU A 187 -15.74 -5.78 3.34
CA GLU A 187 -15.20 -5.55 4.68
C GLU A 187 -14.46 -4.21 4.71
N LEU A 188 -13.51 -4.02 3.78
CA LEU A 188 -12.75 -2.77 3.67
C LEU A 188 -13.67 -1.56 3.42
N ALA A 189 -14.64 -1.68 2.52
CA ALA A 189 -15.62 -0.64 2.27
C ALA A 189 -16.50 -0.33 3.50
N GLY A 190 -16.82 -1.36 4.31
CA GLY A 190 -17.50 -1.20 5.58
C GLY A 190 -16.68 -0.37 6.57
N TRP A 191 -15.41 -0.68 6.76
CA TRP A 191 -14.48 0.06 7.63
C TRP A 191 -14.28 1.50 7.15
N CYS A 192 -14.14 1.72 5.84
CA CYS A 192 -14.06 3.07 5.27
C CYS A 192 -15.30 3.91 5.62
N ARG A 193 -16.52 3.38 5.42
CA ARG A 193 -17.75 4.10 5.76
C ARG A 193 -17.88 4.39 7.25
N GLN A 194 -17.52 3.43 8.11
CA GLN A 194 -17.49 3.62 9.57
C GLN A 194 -16.50 4.73 9.99
N SER A 195 -15.44 4.93 9.20
CA SER A 195 -14.44 5.98 9.40
C SER A 195 -14.80 7.33 8.75
N GLY A 196 -16.03 7.47 8.20
CA GLY A 196 -16.50 8.69 7.55
C GLY A 196 -16.00 8.89 6.11
N LEU A 197 -15.43 7.86 5.48
CA LEU A 197 -14.99 7.91 4.09
C LEU A 197 -16.12 7.50 3.13
N GLU A 198 -16.29 8.26 2.06
CA GLU A 198 -17.15 7.94 0.92
C GLU A 198 -16.37 7.07 -0.08
N ILE A 199 -16.93 5.92 -0.47
CA ILE A 199 -16.33 5.05 -1.49
C ILE A 199 -16.65 5.60 -2.87
N LEU A 200 -15.61 5.86 -3.65
CA LEU A 200 -15.74 6.37 -5.02
C LEU A 200 -15.59 5.29 -6.08
N ASP A 201 -14.65 4.33 -5.85
CA ASP A 201 -14.41 3.23 -6.80
C ASP A 201 -13.80 2.01 -6.12
N ILE A 202 -14.05 0.82 -6.67
CA ILE A 202 -13.37 -0.43 -6.35
C ILE A 202 -13.01 -1.10 -7.68
N THR A 203 -11.73 -1.22 -7.97
CA THR A 203 -11.24 -1.79 -9.23
C THR A 203 -10.24 -2.91 -8.97
N GLY A 204 -10.25 -3.95 -9.81
CA GLY A 204 -9.28 -5.03 -9.75
C GLY A 204 -7.93 -4.60 -10.33
N ILE A 205 -6.84 -5.15 -9.78
CA ILE A 205 -5.51 -5.06 -10.35
C ILE A 205 -4.97 -6.47 -10.58
N HIS A 206 -4.70 -6.81 -11.84
CA HIS A 206 -4.23 -8.13 -12.21
C HIS A 206 -2.77 -8.08 -12.67
N TYR A 207 -1.91 -8.74 -11.92
CA TYR A 207 -0.52 -9.00 -12.33
C TYR A 207 -0.47 -10.14 -13.37
N ILE A 208 0.26 -9.92 -14.45
CA ILE A 208 0.49 -10.88 -15.52
C ILE A 208 1.96 -11.32 -15.46
N PRO A 209 2.28 -12.48 -14.84
CA PRO A 209 3.66 -12.87 -14.52
C PRO A 209 4.59 -12.92 -15.74
N PHE A 210 4.12 -13.46 -16.86
CA PHE A 210 4.93 -13.63 -18.09
C PHE A 210 5.29 -12.33 -18.78
N LEU A 211 4.46 -11.28 -18.61
CA LEU A 211 4.69 -9.95 -19.18
C LEU A 211 5.31 -8.99 -18.17
N HIS A 212 5.42 -9.37 -16.90
CA HIS A 212 5.80 -8.49 -15.79
C HIS A 212 5.07 -7.14 -15.82
N LYS A 213 3.76 -7.19 -16.07
CA LYS A 213 2.88 -6.01 -16.15
C LYS A 213 1.63 -6.25 -15.31
N ALA A 214 0.99 -5.17 -14.92
CA ALA A 214 -0.32 -5.22 -14.32
C ALA A 214 -1.31 -4.38 -15.11
N VAL A 215 -2.56 -4.79 -15.08
CA VAL A 215 -3.68 -4.09 -15.71
C VAL A 215 -4.80 -3.88 -14.72
N LEU A 216 -5.47 -2.75 -14.82
CA LEU A 216 -6.70 -2.48 -14.09
C LEU A 216 -7.87 -3.17 -14.79
N THR A 217 -8.77 -3.76 -14.02
CA THR A 217 -9.92 -4.50 -14.56
C THR A 217 -11.15 -4.25 -13.67
N GLY A 218 -12.35 -4.47 -14.20
CA GLY A 218 -13.57 -4.47 -13.39
C GLY A 218 -13.69 -5.69 -12.44
N ASN A 219 -12.73 -6.65 -12.48
CA ASN A 219 -12.79 -7.86 -11.69
C ASN A 219 -11.85 -7.78 -10.47
N SER A 220 -12.41 -7.54 -9.30
CA SER A 220 -11.72 -7.49 -8.01
C SER A 220 -11.49 -8.87 -7.35
N GLY A 221 -11.58 -9.96 -8.11
CA GLY A 221 -11.57 -11.32 -7.59
C GLY A 221 -10.23 -11.83 -7.02
N VAL A 222 -9.10 -11.12 -7.22
CA VAL A 222 -7.78 -11.47 -6.67
C VAL A 222 -7.23 -10.31 -5.85
N ASN A 223 -6.59 -9.34 -6.50
CA ASN A 223 -6.16 -8.09 -5.87
C ASN A 223 -7.08 -6.95 -6.32
N TYR A 224 -7.26 -5.96 -5.46
CA TYR A 224 -8.08 -4.80 -5.77
C TYR A 224 -7.53 -3.52 -5.17
N LEU A 225 -7.90 -2.42 -5.80
CA LEU A 225 -7.74 -1.05 -5.32
C LEU A 225 -9.10 -0.55 -4.85
N LEU A 226 -9.15 0.13 -3.72
CA LEU A 226 -10.31 0.86 -3.24
C LEU A 226 -9.94 2.33 -3.16
N HIS A 227 -10.72 3.17 -3.82
CA HIS A 227 -10.60 4.62 -3.78
C HIS A 227 -11.75 5.20 -2.96
N ALA A 228 -11.40 5.96 -1.96
CA ALA A 228 -12.35 6.66 -1.10
C ALA A 228 -11.96 8.14 -0.96
N ARG A 229 -12.89 8.94 -0.48
CA ARG A 229 -12.69 10.37 -0.19
C ARG A 229 -13.28 10.72 1.17
N LEU A 230 -12.62 11.58 1.89
CA LEU A 230 -13.25 12.23 3.03
C LEU A 230 -14.13 13.37 2.50
N PRO A 231 -15.45 13.39 2.75
CA PRO A 231 -16.29 14.49 2.31
C PRO A 231 -15.73 15.84 2.75
N GLY A 232 -15.82 16.84 1.87
CA GLY A 232 -15.59 18.24 2.24
C GLY A 232 -16.75 18.75 3.11
N ASN A 233 -16.45 19.72 3.95
CA ASN A 233 -17.49 20.44 4.69
C ASN A 233 -18.34 21.30 3.74
#